data_8d927eca6b387d61f083929788ca15f6
#
_entry.id   8d927eca6b387d61f083929788ca15f6
#
_cell.length_a   1.000
_cell.length_b   1.000
_cell.length_c   1.000
_cell.angle_alpha   90.00
_cell.angle_beta   90.00
_cell.angle_gamma   90.00
#
_symmetry.space_group_name_H-M   'P 1'
#
loop_
_entity.id
_entity.type
_entity.pdbx_description
1 polymer ?
#
loop_
_entity_poly.entity_id
_entity_poly.type
_entity_poly.pdbx_seq_one_letter_code
_entity_poly.pdbx_strand_id
1 'polypeptide(L)'
;MTPRHSIAVTVQPSVEPVTLAELKGQCRVEHDADNALLVEWGKAARAMIEEATGRKLLTQTVRVQMADFPANGEPIRLPVWPVQAVTGVTYRRASDGAETALAGTQAWLDHDPPLLAPPVADGSWPFVDERYMNAVTITLVAGGTSAASVPSHAKQAILLAVGYWWGFRGDGRDPAEVQSIPGEAGLPAGCVRLLDLLTQKRYG
;
A
#
# COMPACT_ATOMS: atom_id res chain seq x y z
N MET A 1 9.21 -15.32 -14.93
CA MET A 1 9.39 -13.83 -14.88
C MET A 1 8.16 -13.30 -14.18
N THR A 2 8.31 -12.66 -13.00
CA THR A 2 7.15 -12.14 -12.26
C THR A 2 6.55 -10.99 -13.08
N PRO A 3 5.23 -11.00 -13.38
CA PRO A 3 4.61 -9.93 -14.15
C PRO A 3 4.81 -8.60 -13.41
N ARG A 4 5.28 -7.60 -14.15
CA ARG A 4 5.39 -6.24 -13.60
C ARG A 4 3.98 -5.72 -13.38
N HIS A 5 3.68 -5.31 -12.16
CA HIS A 5 2.41 -4.69 -11.81
C HIS A 5 2.62 -3.24 -11.35
N SER A 6 1.64 -2.39 -11.61
CA SER A 6 1.55 -1.06 -11.01
C SER A 6 0.44 -1.04 -9.97
N ILE A 7 0.66 -0.31 -8.89
CA ILE A 7 -0.27 -0.21 -7.77
C ILE A 7 -0.63 1.27 -7.60
N ALA A 8 -1.93 1.55 -7.52
CA ALA A 8 -2.43 2.89 -7.26
C ALA A 8 -3.55 2.86 -6.22
N VAL A 9 -3.47 3.73 -5.22
CA VAL A 9 -4.59 3.95 -4.29
C VAL A 9 -5.59 4.87 -4.97
N THR A 10 -6.81 4.39 -5.17
CA THR A 10 -7.88 5.16 -5.84
C THR A 10 -8.84 5.82 -4.85
N VAL A 11 -8.98 5.25 -3.65
CA VAL A 11 -9.73 5.85 -2.54
C VAL A 11 -8.86 5.77 -1.29
N GLN A 12 -8.56 6.93 -0.74
CA GLN A 12 -7.77 7.05 0.50
C GLN A 12 -8.60 6.63 1.72
N PRO A 13 -7.96 6.23 2.84
CA PRO A 13 -8.67 5.96 4.09
C PRO A 13 -9.43 7.20 4.58
N SER A 14 -10.61 7.00 5.15
CA SER A 14 -11.42 8.08 5.74
C SER A 14 -10.94 8.53 7.13
N VAL A 15 -10.09 7.74 7.77
CA VAL A 15 -9.48 8.01 9.07
C VAL A 15 -7.98 7.75 8.99
N GLU A 16 -7.21 8.33 9.90
CA GLU A 16 -5.76 8.11 9.98
C GLU A 16 -5.40 7.20 11.16
N PRO A 17 -4.26 6.46 11.07
CA PRO A 17 -3.78 5.56 12.14
C PRO A 17 -3.46 6.28 13.44
N VAL A 18 -3.02 7.53 13.34
CA VAL A 18 -2.64 8.41 14.45
C VAL A 18 -3.48 9.67 14.44
N THR A 19 -3.82 10.15 15.62
CA THR A 19 -4.61 11.38 15.81
C THR A 19 -3.73 12.63 15.78
N LEU A 20 -4.32 13.79 15.51
CA LEU A 20 -3.63 15.07 15.64
C LEU A 20 -3.06 15.28 17.04
N ALA A 21 -3.77 14.84 18.09
CA ALA A 21 -3.29 14.96 19.48
C ALA A 21 -2.00 14.15 19.71
N GLU A 22 -1.92 12.92 19.17
CA GLU A 22 -0.71 12.09 19.23
C GLU A 22 0.45 12.74 18.47
N LEU A 23 0.20 13.32 17.28
CA LEU A 23 1.19 14.04 16.50
C LEU A 23 1.71 15.28 17.24
N LYS A 24 0.81 16.08 17.81
CA LYS A 24 1.18 17.25 18.64
C LYS A 24 2.00 16.84 19.86
N GLY A 25 1.59 15.78 20.56
CA GLY A 25 2.33 15.23 21.69
C GLY A 25 3.74 14.81 21.32
N GLN A 26 3.91 14.10 20.19
CA GLN A 26 5.22 13.67 19.66
C GLN A 26 6.12 14.87 19.33
N CYS A 27 5.58 15.91 18.71
CA CYS A 27 6.32 17.11 18.30
C CYS A 27 6.42 18.17 19.42
N ARG A 28 5.78 17.96 20.58
CA ARG A 28 5.69 18.93 21.69
C ARG A 28 5.13 20.29 21.25
N VAL A 29 4.04 20.26 20.45
CA VAL A 29 3.38 21.44 19.93
C VAL A 29 2.07 21.66 20.71
N GLU A 30 1.92 22.84 21.31
CA GLU A 30 0.71 23.20 22.06
C GLU A 30 -0.26 24.09 21.25
N HIS A 31 0.27 24.90 20.33
CA HIS A 31 -0.52 25.82 19.50
C HIS A 31 -1.17 25.11 18.29
N ASP A 32 -2.12 25.80 17.64
CA ASP A 32 -2.90 25.26 16.54
C ASP A 32 -2.42 25.67 15.13
N ALA A 33 -1.45 26.56 15.05
CA ALA A 33 -0.97 27.13 13.78
C ALA A 33 -0.45 26.07 12.80
N ASP A 34 0.11 24.98 13.31
CA ASP A 34 0.72 23.91 12.52
C ASP A 34 -0.15 22.65 12.40
N ASN A 35 -1.41 22.69 12.87
CA ASN A 35 -2.28 21.51 12.86
C ASN A 35 -2.42 20.89 11.46
N ALA A 36 -2.64 21.72 10.43
CA ALA A 36 -2.78 21.24 9.06
C ALA A 36 -1.50 20.57 8.55
N LEU A 37 -0.35 21.15 8.85
CA LEU A 37 0.95 20.60 8.47
C LEU A 37 1.21 19.22 9.12
N LEU A 38 0.94 19.10 10.43
CA LEU A 38 1.09 17.84 11.16
C LEU A 38 0.19 16.74 10.61
N VAL A 39 -1.06 17.06 10.25
CA VAL A 39 -1.98 16.12 9.64
C VAL A 39 -1.44 15.64 8.29
N GLU A 40 -0.99 16.55 7.42
CA GLU A 40 -0.45 16.15 6.11
C GLU A 40 0.84 15.33 6.24
N TRP A 41 1.71 15.64 7.20
CA TRP A 41 2.88 14.83 7.48
C TRP A 41 2.53 13.44 8.03
N GLY A 42 1.49 13.34 8.85
CA GLY A 42 0.96 12.04 9.30
C GLY A 42 0.49 11.17 8.14
N LYS A 43 -0.24 11.75 7.17
CA LYS A 43 -0.66 11.07 5.95
C LYS A 43 0.53 10.65 5.08
N ALA A 44 1.51 11.52 4.91
CA ALA A 44 2.72 11.24 4.16
C ALA A 44 3.52 10.08 4.79
N ALA A 45 3.72 10.11 6.11
CA ALA A 45 4.40 9.05 6.84
C ALA A 45 3.68 7.70 6.70
N ARG A 46 2.34 7.69 6.82
CA ARG A 46 1.52 6.50 6.56
C ARG A 46 1.76 5.95 5.15
N ALA A 47 1.66 6.82 4.14
CA ALA A 47 1.82 6.40 2.75
C ALA A 47 3.21 5.80 2.48
N MET A 48 4.28 6.40 3.00
CA MET A 48 5.64 5.88 2.87
C MET A 48 5.80 4.51 3.55
N ILE A 49 5.24 4.33 4.75
CA ILE A 49 5.27 3.06 5.47
C ILE A 49 4.51 1.98 4.70
N GLU A 50 3.34 2.31 4.17
CA GLU A 50 2.53 1.39 3.37
C GLU A 50 3.23 0.98 2.06
N GLU A 51 3.94 1.91 1.42
CA GLU A 51 4.72 1.64 0.22
C GLU A 51 5.93 0.74 0.52
N ALA A 52 6.68 1.04 1.57
CA ALA A 52 7.86 0.28 1.97
C ALA A 52 7.52 -1.17 2.40
N THR A 53 6.35 -1.39 2.99
CA THR A 53 5.97 -2.70 3.54
C THR A 53 5.02 -3.51 2.65
N GLY A 54 4.37 -2.87 1.67
CA GLY A 54 3.25 -3.45 0.92
C GLY A 54 1.98 -3.62 1.76
N ARG A 55 2.03 -3.27 3.06
CA ARG A 55 0.89 -3.37 3.97
C ARG A 55 0.03 -2.12 3.92
N LYS A 56 -1.28 -2.31 3.75
CA LYS A 56 -2.26 -1.24 3.90
C LYS A 56 -2.73 -1.18 5.34
N LEU A 57 -2.54 -0.04 6.00
CA LEU A 57 -2.80 0.11 7.43
C LEU A 57 -4.30 0.27 7.72
N LEU A 58 -5.00 1.00 6.85
CA LEU A 58 -6.43 1.28 6.98
C LEU A 58 -7.16 1.00 5.66
N THR A 59 -8.46 0.78 5.76
CA THR A 59 -9.33 0.49 4.63
C THR A 59 -9.21 1.53 3.53
N GLN A 60 -8.78 1.09 2.37
CA GLN A 60 -8.63 1.90 1.17
C GLN A 60 -8.88 1.06 -0.08
N THR A 61 -9.26 1.71 -1.18
CA THR A 61 -9.40 1.03 -2.46
C THR A 61 -8.11 1.12 -3.25
N VAL A 62 -7.64 -0.01 -3.71
CA VAL A 62 -6.39 -0.15 -4.46
C VAL A 62 -6.68 -0.75 -5.82
N ARG A 63 -6.07 -0.17 -6.84
CA ARG A 63 -6.07 -0.68 -8.20
C ARG A 63 -4.70 -1.26 -8.51
N VAL A 64 -4.68 -2.53 -8.90
CA VAL A 64 -3.50 -3.24 -9.39
C VAL A 64 -3.66 -3.45 -10.89
N GLN A 65 -2.68 -3.04 -11.66
CA GLN A 65 -2.67 -3.21 -13.11
C GLN A 65 -1.47 -4.04 -13.55
N MET A 66 -1.68 -4.92 -14.51
CA MET A 66 -0.64 -5.76 -15.10
C MET A 66 -0.88 -5.93 -16.61
N ALA A 67 0.17 -6.29 -17.32
CA ALA A 67 0.09 -6.42 -18.79
C ALA A 67 -0.67 -7.67 -19.21
N ASP A 68 -0.59 -8.74 -18.43
CA ASP A 68 -1.17 -10.04 -18.77
C ASP A 68 -1.53 -10.83 -17.51
N PHE A 69 -2.37 -11.83 -17.66
CA PHE A 69 -2.60 -12.84 -16.64
C PHE A 69 -1.44 -13.85 -16.59
N PRO A 70 -1.23 -14.53 -15.45
CA PRO A 70 -0.28 -15.64 -15.36
C PRO A 70 -0.64 -16.77 -16.33
N ALA A 71 0.39 -17.41 -16.87
CA ALA A 71 0.20 -18.58 -17.73
C ALA A 71 -0.37 -19.78 -16.94
N ASN A 72 -0.96 -20.73 -17.68
CA ASN A 72 -1.39 -22.04 -17.13
C ASN A 72 -2.42 -21.97 -15.99
N GLY A 73 -3.18 -20.88 -15.89
CA GLY A 73 -4.17 -20.72 -14.81
C GLY A 73 -3.57 -20.52 -13.42
N GLU A 74 -2.28 -20.15 -13.31
CA GLU A 74 -1.66 -19.88 -12.01
C GLU A 74 -2.37 -18.74 -11.29
N PRO A 75 -2.58 -18.85 -9.95
CA PRO A 75 -3.15 -17.76 -9.17
C PRO A 75 -2.26 -16.52 -9.16
N ILE A 76 -2.89 -15.36 -9.22
CA ILE A 76 -2.23 -14.06 -9.07
C ILE A 76 -1.93 -13.81 -7.59
N ARG A 77 -0.68 -13.57 -7.25
CA ARG A 77 -0.29 -13.08 -5.92
C ARG A 77 -0.65 -11.59 -5.83
N LEU A 78 -1.53 -11.24 -4.89
CA LEU A 78 -1.90 -9.86 -4.68
C LEU A 78 -0.76 -9.11 -3.96
N PRO A 79 -0.33 -7.95 -4.49
CA PRO A 79 0.88 -7.27 -4.00
C PRO A 79 0.64 -6.42 -2.74
N VAL A 80 -0.58 -6.39 -2.23
CA VAL A 80 -0.96 -5.61 -1.04
C VAL A 80 -1.67 -6.51 -0.03
N TRP A 81 -1.59 -6.18 1.25
CA TRP A 81 -2.23 -6.93 2.33
C TRP A 81 -2.48 -6.02 3.55
N PRO A 82 -3.37 -6.40 4.47
CA PRO A 82 -4.38 -7.45 4.32
C PRO A 82 -5.43 -7.05 3.27
N VAL A 83 -5.90 -7.99 2.47
CA VAL A 83 -6.98 -7.77 1.51
C VAL A 83 -8.30 -8.13 2.18
N GLN A 84 -9.28 -7.22 2.11
CA GLN A 84 -10.62 -7.44 2.65
C GLN A 84 -11.55 -8.04 1.59
N ALA A 85 -11.45 -7.53 0.35
CA ALA A 85 -12.27 -8.00 -0.77
C ALA A 85 -11.61 -7.65 -2.11
N VAL A 86 -11.84 -8.49 -3.12
CA VAL A 86 -11.65 -8.15 -4.53
C VAL A 86 -13.00 -7.68 -5.06
N THR A 87 -13.11 -6.41 -5.45
CA THR A 87 -14.38 -5.80 -5.85
C THR A 87 -14.61 -5.84 -7.36
N GLY A 88 -13.57 -6.07 -8.14
CA GLY A 88 -13.68 -6.21 -9.59
C GLY A 88 -12.39 -6.63 -10.25
N VAL A 89 -12.54 -7.38 -11.33
CA VAL A 89 -11.45 -7.71 -12.25
C VAL A 89 -11.94 -7.34 -13.64
N THR A 90 -11.20 -6.50 -14.35
CA THR A 90 -11.47 -6.16 -15.73
C THR A 90 -10.24 -6.45 -16.60
N TYR A 91 -10.46 -6.74 -17.86
CA TYR A 91 -9.37 -7.00 -18.81
C TYR A 91 -9.70 -6.50 -20.21
N ARG A 92 -8.69 -6.24 -21.01
CA ARG A 92 -8.79 -5.92 -22.43
C ARG A 92 -8.81 -7.22 -23.22
N ARG A 93 -9.96 -7.49 -23.87
CA ARG A 93 -10.19 -8.73 -24.63
C ARG A 93 -9.31 -8.77 -25.87
N ALA A 94 -8.68 -9.92 -26.13
CA ALA A 94 -7.76 -10.11 -27.26
C ALA A 94 -8.41 -9.88 -28.63
N SER A 95 -9.72 -10.16 -28.77
CA SER A 95 -10.41 -10.11 -30.05
C SER A 95 -10.65 -8.69 -30.58
N ASP A 96 -10.92 -7.72 -29.71
CA ASP A 96 -11.37 -6.37 -30.09
C ASP A 96 -10.78 -5.26 -29.18
N GLY A 97 -10.00 -5.60 -28.14
CA GLY A 97 -9.46 -4.65 -27.18
C GLY A 97 -10.50 -4.03 -26.23
N ALA A 98 -11.74 -4.51 -26.27
CA ALA A 98 -12.79 -3.98 -25.40
C ALA A 98 -12.52 -4.35 -23.93
N GLU A 99 -12.75 -3.40 -23.04
CA GLU A 99 -12.70 -3.65 -21.61
C GLU A 99 -13.89 -4.49 -21.17
N THR A 100 -13.61 -5.62 -20.55
CA THR A 100 -14.62 -6.61 -20.16
C THR A 100 -14.42 -6.98 -18.69
N ALA A 101 -15.51 -7.06 -17.93
CA ALA A 101 -15.47 -7.56 -16.57
C ALA A 101 -15.29 -9.08 -16.57
N LEU A 102 -14.40 -9.58 -15.71
CA LEU A 102 -14.17 -10.99 -15.47
C LEU A 102 -14.92 -11.42 -14.21
N ALA A 103 -15.96 -12.22 -14.37
CA ALA A 103 -16.71 -12.79 -13.27
C ALA A 103 -16.20 -14.19 -12.89
N GLY A 104 -16.56 -14.64 -11.68
CA GLY A 104 -16.28 -16.02 -11.23
C GLY A 104 -14.86 -16.28 -10.74
N THR A 105 -14.01 -15.26 -10.63
CA THR A 105 -12.69 -15.38 -10.01
C THR A 105 -12.83 -15.74 -8.53
N GLN A 106 -11.87 -16.52 -8.01
CA GLN A 106 -11.84 -16.92 -6.62
C GLN A 106 -10.72 -16.17 -5.87
N ALA A 107 -11.08 -15.51 -4.79
CA ALA A 107 -10.12 -14.82 -3.94
C ALA A 107 -9.86 -15.62 -2.65
N TRP A 108 -8.61 -16.02 -2.44
CA TRP A 108 -8.13 -16.70 -1.24
C TRP A 108 -7.41 -15.67 -0.36
N LEU A 109 -8.21 -14.91 0.41
CA LEU A 109 -7.73 -13.73 1.16
C LEU A 109 -6.99 -14.09 2.44
N ASP A 110 -7.27 -15.28 3.01
CA ASP A 110 -6.60 -15.81 4.21
C ASP A 110 -5.24 -16.45 3.91
N HIS A 111 -4.88 -16.54 2.63
CA HIS A 111 -3.57 -17.01 2.21
C HIS A 111 -2.50 -15.95 2.46
N ASP A 112 -1.27 -16.37 2.69
CA ASP A 112 -0.11 -15.50 2.83
C ASP A 112 0.94 -15.84 1.75
N PRO A 113 1.11 -15.00 0.70
CA PRO A 113 0.33 -13.80 0.35
C PRO A 113 -1.10 -14.13 -0.13
N PRO A 114 -2.04 -13.16 -0.09
CA PRO A 114 -3.38 -13.37 -0.62
C PRO A 114 -3.35 -13.63 -2.13
N LEU A 115 -4.20 -14.54 -2.58
CA LEU A 115 -4.21 -15.03 -3.94
C LEU A 115 -5.55 -14.77 -4.63
N LEU A 116 -5.50 -14.53 -5.94
CA LEU A 116 -6.67 -14.47 -6.82
C LEU A 116 -6.52 -15.57 -7.88
N ALA A 117 -7.44 -16.53 -7.89
CA ALA A 117 -7.47 -17.63 -8.84
C ALA A 117 -8.43 -17.34 -10.02
N PRO A 118 -8.22 -17.99 -11.19
CA PRO A 118 -9.10 -17.86 -12.34
C PRO A 118 -10.52 -18.36 -12.04
N PRO A 119 -11.50 -18.08 -12.92
CA PRO A 119 -12.85 -18.62 -12.79
C PRO A 119 -12.86 -20.14 -12.73
N VAL A 120 -13.67 -20.71 -11.83
CA VAL A 120 -13.76 -22.17 -11.65
C VAL A 120 -14.22 -22.89 -12.91
N ALA A 121 -15.14 -22.25 -13.65
CA ALA A 121 -15.72 -22.86 -14.83
C ALA A 121 -14.71 -23.16 -15.94
N ASP A 122 -13.70 -22.29 -16.08
CA ASP A 122 -12.74 -22.37 -17.18
C ASP A 122 -11.36 -22.90 -16.72
N GLY A 123 -11.05 -22.81 -15.42
CA GLY A 123 -9.76 -23.19 -14.83
C GLY A 123 -8.55 -22.43 -15.39
N SER A 124 -8.81 -21.45 -16.24
CA SER A 124 -7.80 -20.64 -16.94
C SER A 124 -8.18 -19.18 -17.04
N TRP A 125 -7.18 -18.33 -17.20
CA TRP A 125 -7.37 -16.91 -17.46
C TRP A 125 -7.72 -16.68 -18.94
N PRO A 126 -8.53 -15.65 -19.24
CA PRO A 126 -8.81 -15.28 -20.64
C PRO A 126 -7.56 -14.66 -21.29
N PHE A 127 -7.49 -14.74 -22.63
CA PHE A 127 -6.47 -14.05 -23.39
C PHE A 127 -6.74 -12.55 -23.42
N VAL A 128 -5.67 -11.77 -23.24
CA VAL A 128 -5.71 -10.30 -23.26
C VAL A 128 -5.15 -9.75 -24.56
N ASP A 129 -5.44 -8.49 -24.84
CA ASP A 129 -4.85 -7.74 -25.94
C ASP A 129 -3.46 -7.24 -25.54
N GLU A 130 -2.42 -7.85 -26.08
CA GLU A 130 -1.01 -7.57 -25.80
C GLU A 130 -0.56 -6.15 -26.19
N ARG A 131 -1.38 -5.40 -26.93
CA ARG A 131 -1.11 -4.00 -27.28
C ARG A 131 -1.18 -3.07 -26.07
N TYR A 132 -1.81 -3.51 -24.97
CA TYR A 132 -1.99 -2.73 -23.76
C TYR A 132 -1.06 -3.20 -22.63
N MET A 133 -0.19 -2.31 -22.15
CA MET A 133 0.72 -2.58 -21.01
C MET A 133 0.00 -2.77 -19.67
N ASN A 134 -1.27 -2.39 -19.59
CA ASN A 134 -2.15 -2.49 -18.44
C ASN A 134 -3.46 -3.19 -18.81
N ALA A 135 -3.35 -4.28 -19.58
CA ALA A 135 -4.51 -5.00 -20.11
C ALA A 135 -5.40 -5.62 -19.02
N VAL A 136 -4.85 -5.89 -17.83
CA VAL A 136 -5.60 -6.43 -16.69
C VAL A 136 -5.65 -5.40 -15.57
N THR A 137 -6.82 -5.19 -15.00
CA THR A 137 -7.04 -4.31 -13.84
C THR A 137 -7.80 -5.06 -12.76
N ILE A 138 -7.22 -5.11 -11.56
CA ILE A 138 -7.84 -5.69 -10.37
C ILE A 138 -8.12 -4.55 -9.40
N THR A 139 -9.36 -4.42 -8.99
CA THR A 139 -9.79 -3.47 -7.95
C THR A 139 -10.07 -4.22 -6.66
N LEU A 140 -9.46 -3.79 -5.58
CA LEU A 140 -9.59 -4.46 -4.29
C LEU A 140 -9.68 -3.44 -3.14
N VAL A 141 -10.26 -3.90 -2.05
CA VAL A 141 -10.30 -3.18 -0.77
C VAL A 141 -9.28 -3.83 0.16
N ALA A 142 -8.36 -3.06 0.68
CA ALA A 142 -7.29 -3.55 1.55
C ALA A 142 -7.11 -2.65 2.77
N GLY A 143 -6.51 -3.21 3.82
CA GLY A 143 -6.18 -2.52 5.07
C GLY A 143 -7.01 -2.97 6.27
N GLY A 144 -6.71 -2.44 7.43
CA GLY A 144 -7.48 -2.67 8.67
C GLY A 144 -8.77 -1.86 8.69
N THR A 145 -9.77 -2.37 9.38
CA THR A 145 -11.12 -1.75 9.43
C THR A 145 -11.22 -0.54 10.37
N SER A 146 -10.25 -0.35 11.25
CA SER A 146 -10.24 0.76 12.23
C SER A 146 -8.82 1.15 12.63
N ALA A 147 -8.65 2.36 13.18
CA ALA A 147 -7.38 2.80 13.75
C ALA A 147 -6.91 1.90 14.92
N ALA A 148 -7.83 1.23 15.61
CA ALA A 148 -7.50 0.28 16.68
C ALA A 148 -6.87 -1.01 16.17
N SER A 149 -7.18 -1.42 14.93
CA SER A 149 -6.61 -2.61 14.29
C SER A 149 -5.19 -2.38 13.76
N VAL A 150 -4.73 -1.13 13.72
CA VAL A 150 -3.37 -0.81 13.26
C VAL A 150 -2.36 -1.21 14.33
N PRO A 151 -1.33 -2.02 13.97
CA PRO A 151 -0.31 -2.44 14.92
C PRO A 151 0.39 -1.25 15.58
N SER A 152 0.68 -1.35 16.87
CA SER A 152 1.31 -0.27 17.66
C SER A 152 2.65 0.18 17.10
N HIS A 153 3.45 -0.76 16.58
CA HIS A 153 4.74 -0.46 15.94
C HIS A 153 4.59 0.34 14.63
N ALA A 154 3.48 0.16 13.89
CA ALA A 154 3.17 1.00 12.72
C ALA A 154 2.84 2.43 13.13
N LYS A 155 2.01 2.61 14.17
CA LYS A 155 1.71 3.93 14.73
C LYS A 155 2.98 4.61 15.24
N GLN A 156 3.82 3.86 15.97
CA GLN A 156 5.09 4.38 16.47
C GLN A 156 6.03 4.81 15.33
N ALA A 157 6.07 4.05 14.22
CA ALA A 157 6.87 4.42 13.06
C ALA A 157 6.39 5.74 12.43
N ILE A 158 5.06 5.94 12.32
CA ILE A 158 4.48 7.22 11.85
C ILE A 158 4.89 8.38 12.77
N LEU A 159 4.72 8.20 14.08
CA LEU A 159 5.06 9.24 15.05
C LEU A 159 6.55 9.60 15.02
N LEU A 160 7.43 8.59 14.91
CA LEU A 160 8.87 8.81 14.79
C LEU A 160 9.24 9.55 13.50
N ALA A 161 8.62 9.20 12.37
CA ALA A 161 8.85 9.87 11.10
C ALA A 161 8.47 11.35 11.18
N VAL A 162 7.26 11.64 11.68
CA VAL A 162 6.78 13.02 11.82
C VAL A 162 7.62 13.81 12.82
N GLY A 163 7.95 13.23 13.96
CA GLY A 163 8.82 13.87 14.97
C GLY A 163 10.21 14.19 14.42
N TYR A 164 10.76 13.31 13.60
CA TYR A 164 12.03 13.52 12.90
C TYR A 164 11.93 14.71 11.93
N TRP A 165 10.95 14.73 11.02
CA TRP A 165 10.76 15.85 10.09
C TRP A 165 10.50 17.17 10.81
N TRP A 166 9.76 17.12 11.94
CA TRP A 166 9.51 18.29 12.77
C TRP A 166 10.79 18.89 13.36
N GLY A 167 11.70 18.05 13.84
CA GLY A 167 12.98 18.49 14.41
C GLY A 167 13.92 19.14 13.40
N PHE A 168 13.76 18.85 12.08
CA PHE A 168 14.57 19.46 11.02
C PHE A 168 13.89 20.65 10.32
N ARG A 169 12.69 21.04 10.75
CA ARG A 169 11.94 22.15 10.18
C ARG A 169 12.59 23.49 10.48
N GLY A 170 13.20 24.10 9.45
CA GLY A 170 13.70 25.48 9.54
C GLY A 170 15.03 25.68 10.27
N ASP A 171 15.71 24.63 10.68
CA ASP A 171 16.95 24.72 11.48
C ASP A 171 18.22 25.12 10.69
N GLY A 172 18.11 25.37 9.38
CA GLY A 172 19.25 25.75 8.56
C GLY A 172 20.41 24.74 8.58
N ARG A 173 20.15 23.50 9.04
CA ARG A 173 21.15 22.44 9.02
C ARG A 173 21.51 22.08 7.60
N ASP A 174 22.80 21.80 7.39
CA ASP A 174 23.31 21.43 6.08
C ASP A 174 22.55 20.20 5.55
N PRO A 175 22.04 20.24 4.31
CA PRO A 175 21.46 19.06 3.67
C PRO A 175 22.37 17.83 3.70
N ALA A 176 23.69 18.00 3.80
CA ALA A 176 24.66 16.93 3.94
C ALA A 176 24.57 16.21 5.31
N GLU A 177 24.19 16.89 6.38
CA GLU A 177 23.93 16.25 7.69
C GLU A 177 22.65 15.40 7.68
N VAL A 178 21.67 15.77 6.86
CA VAL A 178 20.42 15.02 6.68
C VAL A 178 20.64 13.76 5.81
N GLN A 179 21.60 13.81 4.88
CA GLN A 179 21.95 12.68 4.00
C GLN A 179 22.72 11.56 4.72
N SER A 180 23.26 11.83 5.90
CA SER A 180 24.04 10.83 6.66
C SER A 180 23.19 9.81 7.43
N ILE A 181 21.86 9.88 7.34
CA ILE A 181 20.98 8.93 8.01
C ILE A 181 20.65 7.79 7.03
N PRO A 182 21.21 6.59 7.26
CA PRO A 182 20.90 5.44 6.42
C PRO A 182 19.44 5.02 6.66
N GLY A 183 18.59 5.29 5.70
CA GLY A 183 17.21 4.81 5.66
C GLY A 183 16.76 4.79 4.21
N GLU A 184 16.40 3.62 3.71
CA GLU A 184 15.66 3.53 2.46
C GLU A 184 14.38 4.37 2.58
N ALA A 185 14.05 5.12 1.54
CA ALA A 185 12.84 5.96 1.44
C ALA A 185 12.77 7.20 2.37
N GLY A 186 13.88 7.75 2.88
CA GLY A 186 13.84 9.00 3.66
C GLY A 186 13.21 8.88 5.06
N LEU A 187 13.11 7.67 5.59
CA LEU A 187 12.64 7.38 6.95
C LEU A 187 13.82 7.28 7.94
N PRO A 188 13.65 7.71 9.21
CA PRO A 188 14.67 7.55 10.23
C PRO A 188 15.03 6.07 10.46
N ALA A 189 16.29 5.79 10.81
CA ALA A 189 16.77 4.43 11.06
C ALA A 189 15.94 3.66 12.12
N GLY A 190 15.38 4.36 13.11
CA GLY A 190 14.45 3.79 14.08
C GLY A 190 13.14 3.29 13.45
N CYS A 191 12.67 3.96 12.40
CA CYS A 191 11.48 3.51 11.66
C CYS A 191 11.77 2.23 10.88
N VAL A 192 12.93 2.10 10.24
CA VAL A 192 13.28 0.92 9.41
C VAL A 192 13.16 -0.37 10.23
N ARG A 193 13.66 -0.41 11.46
CA ARG A 193 13.53 -1.58 12.34
C ARG A 193 12.08 -1.93 12.69
N LEU A 194 11.22 -0.92 12.84
CA LEU A 194 9.79 -1.13 13.08
C LEU A 194 9.08 -1.63 11.82
N LEU A 195 9.57 -1.22 10.63
CA LEU A 195 9.05 -1.69 9.35
C LEU A 195 9.36 -3.16 9.09
N ASP A 196 10.50 -3.66 9.54
CA ASP A 196 10.84 -5.09 9.43
C ASP A 196 9.79 -5.98 10.12
N LEU A 197 9.17 -5.48 11.20
CA LEU A 197 8.09 -6.19 11.88
C LEU A 197 6.75 -6.15 11.12
N LEU A 198 6.60 -5.18 10.21
CA LEU A 198 5.40 -5.02 9.37
C LEU A 198 5.53 -5.74 8.04
N THR A 199 6.77 -5.93 7.58
CA THR A 199 7.02 -6.54 6.28
C THR A 199 6.69 -8.03 6.36
N GLN A 200 5.86 -8.49 5.46
CA GLN A 200 5.65 -9.93 5.27
C GLN A 200 6.99 -10.59 4.97
N LYS A 201 7.38 -11.59 5.77
CA LYS A 201 8.52 -12.44 5.41
C LYS A 201 8.16 -13.14 4.12
N ARG A 202 8.68 -12.64 3.01
CA ARG A 202 8.61 -13.33 1.71
C ARG A 202 9.49 -14.57 1.84
N TYR A 203 8.89 -15.70 2.19
CA TYR A 203 9.52 -16.98 1.98
C TYR A 203 9.62 -17.17 0.46
N GLY A 204 10.86 -17.18 -0.04
CA GLY A 204 11.19 -17.46 -1.43
C GLY A 204 10.92 -18.91 -1.80
#